data_775a84979494521a097de6c7f2ad148a
#
_entry.id   775a84979494521a097de6c7f2ad148a
#
_cell.length_a   1.000
_cell.length_b   1.000
_cell.length_c   1.000
_cell.angle_alpha   90.00
_cell.angle_beta   90.00
_cell.angle_gamma   90.00
#
_symmetry.space_group_name_H-M   'P 1'
#
loop_
_entity.id
_entity.type
_entity.pdbx_description
1 polymer ?
#
loop_
_entity_poly.entity_id
_entity_poly.type
_entity_poly.pdbx_seq_one_letter_code
_entity_poly.pdbx_strand_id
1 'polypeptide(L)'
;MNILVKICGITTPEALEAALGAGADAVGFVFHEPSPRHLSPAQAAELAARVPPGVRKVAVTLHPSQSVVDEILAAFVPDVWQTDADDFHRIAVPTRVERWPVIRAGGAGARQSLPFRLLFEGPRSGAGEVADWSEAAEVASRAELILGGGLTPDNVGPAIAAVRPFGVDVSSGVESAPGRKDPALVWKFVTAARKAAEGVSR
;
A
#
# COMPACT_ATOMS: atom_id res chain seq x y z
N MET A 1 -10.50 15.49 7.38
CA MET A 1 -9.31 15.26 6.53
C MET A 1 -9.67 14.24 5.47
N ASN A 2 -9.26 14.41 4.20
CA ASN A 2 -9.42 13.34 3.20
C ASN A 2 -8.19 12.42 3.31
N ILE A 3 -8.39 11.16 3.74
CA ILE A 3 -7.31 10.18 3.92
C ILE A 3 -7.26 9.25 2.70
N LEU A 4 -6.07 8.96 2.16
CA LEU A 4 -5.91 7.96 1.12
C LEU A 4 -6.06 6.55 1.73
N VAL A 5 -6.88 5.68 1.11
CA VAL A 5 -7.04 4.29 1.53
C VAL A 5 -6.59 3.37 0.42
N LYS A 6 -5.57 2.53 0.69
CA LYS A 6 -5.06 1.52 -0.24
C LYS A 6 -5.41 0.11 0.24
N ILE A 7 -5.90 -0.72 -0.68
CA ILE A 7 -6.08 -2.16 -0.48
C ILE A 7 -5.00 -2.90 -1.28
N CYS A 8 -4.09 -3.54 -0.58
CA CYS A 8 -2.91 -4.18 -1.18
C CYS A 8 -3.08 -5.69 -1.33
N GLY A 9 -2.51 -6.26 -2.40
CA GLY A 9 -2.55 -7.70 -2.65
C GLY A 9 -3.90 -8.16 -3.18
N ILE A 10 -4.44 -7.47 -4.16
CA ILE A 10 -5.60 -7.87 -4.93
C ILE A 10 -5.19 -9.00 -5.88
N THR A 11 -5.89 -10.14 -5.80
CA THR A 11 -5.59 -11.34 -6.59
C THR A 11 -6.76 -11.86 -7.41
N THR A 12 -7.98 -11.36 -7.16
CA THR A 12 -9.18 -11.82 -7.87
C THR A 12 -10.09 -10.65 -8.26
N PRO A 13 -10.97 -10.84 -9.28
CA PRO A 13 -11.97 -9.84 -9.63
C PRO A 13 -12.89 -9.45 -8.46
N GLU A 14 -13.31 -10.41 -7.65
CA GLU A 14 -14.21 -10.17 -6.51
C GLU A 14 -13.53 -9.31 -5.44
N ALA A 15 -12.23 -9.54 -5.20
CA ALA A 15 -11.45 -8.71 -4.28
C ALA A 15 -11.30 -7.28 -4.80
N LEU A 16 -11.09 -7.13 -6.11
CA LEU A 16 -11.03 -5.83 -6.77
C LEU A 16 -12.37 -5.09 -6.66
N GLU A 17 -13.49 -5.75 -6.99
CA GLU A 17 -14.83 -5.18 -6.91
C GLU A 17 -15.17 -4.75 -5.48
N ALA A 18 -14.79 -5.56 -4.47
CA ALA A 18 -14.97 -5.20 -3.07
C ALA A 18 -14.17 -3.94 -2.69
N ALA A 19 -12.91 -3.84 -3.12
CA ALA A 19 -12.07 -2.66 -2.85
C ALA A 19 -12.62 -1.40 -3.53
N LEU A 20 -13.01 -1.50 -4.80
CA LEU A 20 -13.59 -0.39 -5.58
C LEU A 20 -14.94 0.03 -5.01
N GLY A 21 -15.83 -0.93 -4.73
CA GLY A 21 -17.15 -0.68 -4.14
C GLY A 21 -17.07 -0.03 -2.76
N ALA A 22 -16.09 -0.40 -1.94
CA ALA A 22 -15.85 0.22 -0.65
C ALA A 22 -15.27 1.64 -0.75
N GLY A 23 -14.80 2.08 -1.92
CA GLY A 23 -14.23 3.41 -2.12
C GLY A 23 -12.74 3.51 -1.80
N ALA A 24 -11.96 2.47 -2.13
CA ALA A 24 -10.51 2.54 -2.07
C ALA A 24 -9.96 3.54 -3.10
N ASP A 25 -8.94 4.32 -2.72
CA ASP A 25 -8.26 5.27 -3.62
C ASP A 25 -7.13 4.62 -4.41
N ALA A 26 -6.63 3.47 -3.93
CA ALA A 26 -5.57 2.73 -4.56
C ALA A 26 -5.72 1.22 -4.35
N VAL A 27 -5.29 0.44 -5.32
CA VAL A 27 -5.24 -1.03 -5.27
C VAL A 27 -3.84 -1.50 -5.63
N GLY A 28 -3.31 -2.48 -4.85
CA GLY A 28 -1.96 -3.00 -5.02
C GLY A 28 -1.95 -4.39 -5.64
N PHE A 29 -1.11 -4.58 -6.67
CA PHE A 29 -0.80 -5.85 -7.32
C PHE A 29 0.62 -6.26 -6.95
N VAL A 30 0.81 -7.45 -6.40
CA VAL A 30 2.09 -7.89 -5.83
C VAL A 30 2.84 -8.77 -6.82
N PHE A 31 4.07 -8.37 -7.15
CA PHE A 31 4.98 -9.08 -8.04
C PHE A 31 6.20 -9.61 -7.24
N HIS A 32 5.93 -10.46 -6.26
CA HIS A 32 6.92 -11.11 -5.42
C HIS A 32 6.52 -12.58 -5.26
N GLU A 33 7.20 -13.48 -5.98
CA GLU A 33 6.85 -14.91 -6.08
C GLU A 33 6.63 -15.63 -4.74
N PRO A 34 7.42 -15.38 -3.68
CA PRO A 34 7.15 -16.01 -2.38
C PRO A 34 5.89 -15.52 -1.69
N SER A 35 5.26 -14.45 -2.17
CA SER A 35 4.03 -13.91 -1.57
C SER A 35 2.81 -14.75 -1.96
N PRO A 36 1.91 -15.10 -1.03
CA PRO A 36 0.62 -15.70 -1.37
C PRO A 36 -0.29 -14.77 -2.19
N ARG A 37 0.12 -13.52 -2.38
CA ARG A 37 -0.58 -12.48 -3.16
C ARG A 37 0.07 -12.22 -4.50
N HIS A 38 1.03 -13.07 -4.88
CA HIS A 38 1.75 -12.93 -6.15
C HIS A 38 0.81 -13.04 -7.35
N LEU A 39 1.04 -12.18 -8.33
CA LEU A 39 0.42 -12.21 -9.66
C LEU A 39 1.50 -12.20 -10.73
N SER A 40 1.27 -12.92 -11.83
CA SER A 40 2.03 -12.66 -13.04
C SER A 40 1.67 -11.30 -13.64
N PRO A 41 2.54 -10.68 -14.44
CA PRO A 41 2.22 -9.42 -15.12
C PRO A 41 0.94 -9.47 -15.96
N ALA A 42 0.66 -10.62 -16.62
CA ALA A 42 -0.56 -10.81 -17.39
C ALA A 42 -1.82 -10.81 -16.52
N GLN A 43 -1.81 -11.54 -15.40
CA GLN A 43 -2.94 -11.54 -14.45
C GLN A 43 -3.20 -10.15 -13.87
N ALA A 44 -2.13 -9.41 -13.54
CA ALA A 44 -2.26 -8.05 -13.05
C ALA A 44 -2.84 -7.11 -14.12
N ALA A 45 -2.45 -7.26 -15.38
CA ALA A 45 -2.99 -6.49 -16.50
C ALA A 45 -4.50 -6.69 -16.68
N GLU A 46 -4.98 -7.94 -16.57
CA GLU A 46 -6.41 -8.26 -16.66
C GLU A 46 -7.24 -7.60 -15.54
N LEU A 47 -6.73 -7.63 -14.30
CA LEU A 47 -7.37 -6.96 -13.17
C LEU A 47 -7.28 -5.43 -13.31
N ALA A 48 -6.12 -4.91 -13.69
CA ALA A 48 -5.88 -3.47 -13.84
C ALA A 48 -6.77 -2.82 -14.91
N ALA A 49 -7.15 -3.57 -15.95
CA ALA A 49 -8.07 -3.10 -16.98
C ALA A 49 -9.49 -2.80 -16.44
N ARG A 50 -9.85 -3.34 -15.28
CA ARG A 50 -11.13 -3.10 -14.60
C ARG A 50 -11.10 -1.95 -13.60
N VAL A 51 -9.91 -1.39 -13.31
CA VAL A 51 -9.76 -0.29 -12.36
C VAL A 51 -10.21 1.01 -13.02
N PRO A 52 -11.22 1.71 -12.47
CA PRO A 52 -11.73 2.93 -13.07
C PRO A 52 -10.72 4.08 -12.94
N PRO A 53 -10.83 5.11 -13.80
CA PRO A 53 -10.11 6.37 -13.63
C PRO A 53 -10.33 6.96 -12.22
N GLY A 54 -9.27 7.48 -11.61
CA GLY A 54 -9.30 8.05 -10.26
C GLY A 54 -8.86 7.08 -9.16
N VAL A 55 -8.86 5.77 -9.40
CA VAL A 55 -8.25 4.79 -8.50
C VAL A 55 -6.87 4.41 -8.99
N ARG A 56 -5.86 4.54 -8.10
CA ARG A 56 -4.46 4.30 -8.46
C ARG A 56 -4.13 2.80 -8.51
N LYS A 57 -3.46 2.38 -9.58
CA LYS A 57 -2.91 1.02 -9.75
C LYS A 57 -1.48 1.03 -9.25
N VAL A 58 -1.20 0.25 -8.20
CA VAL A 58 0.11 0.19 -7.57
C VAL A 58 0.79 -1.13 -7.88
N ALA A 59 1.94 -1.10 -8.57
CA ALA A 59 2.83 -2.24 -8.68
C ALA A 59 3.67 -2.35 -7.41
N VAL A 60 3.57 -3.49 -6.73
CA VAL A 60 4.28 -3.76 -5.47
C VAL A 60 5.32 -4.83 -5.67
N THR A 61 6.57 -4.48 -5.43
CA THR A 61 7.73 -5.38 -5.57
C THR A 61 8.55 -5.40 -4.29
N LEU A 62 9.45 -6.37 -4.17
CA LEU A 62 10.45 -6.46 -3.12
C LEU A 62 11.77 -6.89 -3.76
N HIS A 63 12.77 -6.01 -3.74
CA HIS A 63 14.10 -6.22 -4.31
C HIS A 63 14.09 -6.73 -5.78
N PRO A 64 13.32 -6.09 -6.69
CA PRO A 64 13.22 -6.55 -8.06
C PRO A 64 14.54 -6.30 -8.82
N SER A 65 14.86 -7.16 -9.78
CA SER A 65 15.85 -6.84 -10.82
C SER A 65 15.24 -5.90 -11.86
N GLN A 66 16.07 -5.22 -12.65
CA GLN A 66 15.59 -4.38 -13.75
C GLN A 66 14.78 -5.19 -14.78
N SER A 67 15.17 -6.44 -15.06
CA SER A 67 14.43 -7.31 -15.98
C SER A 67 13.00 -7.60 -15.52
N VAL A 68 12.78 -7.78 -14.20
CA VAL A 68 11.44 -7.95 -13.63
C VAL A 68 10.62 -6.64 -13.75
N VAL A 69 11.27 -5.50 -13.54
CA VAL A 69 10.63 -4.19 -13.74
C VAL A 69 10.18 -4.02 -15.19
N ASP A 70 11.05 -4.33 -16.15
CA ASP A 70 10.77 -4.20 -17.58
C ASP A 70 9.64 -5.14 -18.02
N GLU A 71 9.63 -6.38 -17.53
CA GLU A 71 8.57 -7.35 -17.80
C GLU A 71 7.21 -6.87 -17.28
N ILE A 72 7.15 -6.37 -16.05
CA ILE A 72 5.93 -5.82 -15.47
C ILE A 72 5.44 -4.63 -16.31
N LEU A 73 6.33 -3.69 -16.64
CA LEU A 73 5.99 -2.48 -17.40
C LEU A 73 5.54 -2.79 -18.84
N ALA A 74 5.99 -3.89 -19.42
CA ALA A 74 5.58 -4.33 -20.75
C ALA A 74 4.12 -4.83 -20.78
N ALA A 75 3.66 -5.44 -19.71
CA ALA A 75 2.30 -6.01 -19.62
C ALA A 75 1.31 -5.10 -18.89
N PHE A 76 1.78 -4.36 -17.89
CA PHE A 76 0.97 -3.58 -16.97
C PHE A 76 1.62 -2.21 -16.73
N VAL A 77 0.90 -1.13 -17.01
CA VAL A 77 1.38 0.22 -16.72
C VAL A 77 0.75 0.71 -15.42
N PRO A 78 1.49 0.70 -14.29
CA PRO A 78 0.99 1.21 -13.02
C PRO A 78 1.00 2.74 -12.98
N ASP A 79 0.16 3.31 -12.12
CA ASP A 79 0.23 4.73 -11.76
C ASP A 79 1.33 4.97 -10.71
N VAL A 80 1.62 3.93 -9.89
CA VAL A 80 2.58 3.97 -8.78
C VAL A 80 3.44 2.71 -8.77
N TRP A 81 4.73 2.88 -8.46
CA TRP A 81 5.65 1.80 -8.13
C TRP A 81 6.01 1.85 -6.65
N GLN A 82 5.74 0.77 -5.94
CA GLN A 82 6.06 0.59 -4.53
C GLN A 82 7.10 -0.51 -4.36
N THR A 83 8.22 -0.18 -3.75
CA THR A 83 9.29 -1.11 -3.36
C THR A 83 10.11 -0.49 -2.23
N ASP A 84 11.08 -1.24 -1.67
CA ASP A 84 11.99 -0.69 -0.68
C ASP A 84 12.70 0.56 -1.19
N ALA A 85 12.91 1.53 -0.32
CA ALA A 85 13.49 2.82 -0.68
C ALA A 85 14.85 2.66 -1.40
N ASP A 86 15.67 1.71 -0.95
CA ASP A 86 17.01 1.50 -1.49
C ASP A 86 17.00 0.81 -2.87
N ASP A 87 15.89 0.16 -3.26
CA ASP A 87 15.75 -0.44 -4.58
C ASP A 87 15.75 0.62 -5.69
N PHE A 88 15.20 1.82 -5.43
CA PHE A 88 15.15 2.91 -6.40
C PHE A 88 16.53 3.46 -6.81
N HIS A 89 17.60 3.05 -6.15
CA HIS A 89 18.99 3.31 -6.59
C HIS A 89 19.48 2.28 -7.62
N ARG A 90 18.78 1.15 -7.75
CA ARG A 90 19.18 0.01 -8.59
C ARG A 90 18.26 -0.25 -9.76
N ILE A 91 17.04 0.29 -9.71
CA ILE A 91 16.03 0.12 -10.76
C ILE A 91 15.64 1.45 -11.38
N ALA A 92 15.35 1.42 -12.68
CA ALA A 92 14.82 2.53 -13.43
C ALA A 92 13.31 2.34 -13.62
N VAL A 93 12.52 3.29 -13.11
CA VAL A 93 11.06 3.36 -13.30
C VAL A 93 10.75 4.63 -14.08
N PRO A 94 9.89 4.59 -15.11
CA PRO A 94 9.54 5.76 -15.92
C PRO A 94 9.06 6.94 -15.07
N THR A 95 9.44 8.16 -15.46
CA THR A 95 9.12 9.39 -14.70
C THR A 95 7.61 9.65 -14.53
N ARG A 96 6.78 9.10 -15.42
CA ARG A 96 5.32 9.17 -15.32
C ARG A 96 4.72 8.29 -14.23
N VAL A 97 5.50 7.31 -13.72
CA VAL A 97 5.08 6.40 -12.64
C VAL A 97 5.55 7.00 -11.32
N GLU A 98 4.63 7.29 -10.42
CA GLU A 98 4.95 7.82 -9.10
C GLU A 98 5.70 6.76 -8.27
N ARG A 99 6.65 7.18 -7.46
CA ARG A 99 7.43 6.28 -6.59
C ARG A 99 6.91 6.36 -5.16
N TRP A 100 6.53 5.22 -4.59
CA TRP A 100 6.21 5.08 -3.17
C TRP A 100 7.26 4.20 -2.50
N PRO A 101 8.38 4.78 -2.07
CA PRO A 101 9.41 4.04 -1.36
C PRO A 101 8.88 3.53 -0.02
N VAL A 102 9.18 2.26 0.27
CA VAL A 102 8.88 1.65 1.56
C VAL A 102 10.03 1.91 2.52
N ILE A 103 9.71 2.40 3.70
CA ILE A 103 10.64 2.57 4.83
C ILE A 103 10.09 1.78 6.01
N ARG A 104 10.95 0.97 6.63
CA ARG A 104 10.56 0.13 7.76
C ARG A 104 10.89 0.78 9.09
N ALA A 105 10.10 0.42 10.10
CA ALA A 105 10.35 0.81 11.49
C ALA A 105 11.78 0.46 11.92
N GLY A 106 12.41 1.36 12.66
CA GLY A 106 13.83 1.28 13.05
C GLY A 106 14.81 1.83 12.00
N GLY A 107 14.36 2.15 10.79
CA GLY A 107 15.20 2.71 9.72
C GLY A 107 14.90 4.17 9.35
N ALA A 108 13.73 4.67 9.71
CA ALA A 108 13.28 6.00 9.27
C ALA A 108 13.92 7.14 10.06
N GLY A 109 14.11 6.98 11.35
CA GLY A 109 14.69 8.03 12.22
C GLY A 109 16.13 8.40 11.90
N ALA A 110 16.90 7.46 11.30
CA ALA A 110 18.28 7.68 10.89
C ALA A 110 18.43 8.40 9.54
N ARG A 111 17.35 8.57 8.75
CA ARG A 111 17.41 9.20 7.42
C ARG A 111 17.37 10.72 7.57
N GLN A 112 18.42 11.40 7.10
CA GLN A 112 18.51 12.87 7.08
C GLN A 112 17.48 13.51 6.14
N SER A 113 17.12 12.83 5.04
CA SER A 113 16.09 13.26 4.10
C SER A 113 15.06 12.15 3.88
N LEU A 114 13.78 12.53 3.88
CA LEU A 114 12.68 11.64 3.57
C LEU A 114 12.15 11.97 2.17
N PRO A 115 11.66 10.96 1.42
CA PRO A 115 10.88 11.21 0.21
C PRO A 115 9.62 12.03 0.54
N PHE A 116 9.12 12.79 -0.44
CA PHE A 116 7.89 13.58 -0.27
C PHE A 116 6.72 12.69 0.18
N ARG A 117 6.56 11.53 -0.46
CA ARG A 117 5.57 10.49 -0.09
C ARG A 117 6.28 9.15 0.08
N LEU A 118 5.88 8.41 1.10
CA LEU A 118 6.44 7.10 1.42
C LEU A 118 5.40 6.19 2.07
N LEU A 119 5.63 4.89 1.98
CA LEU A 119 4.91 3.90 2.77
C LEU A 119 5.77 3.50 3.97
N PHE A 120 5.17 3.55 5.17
CA PHE A 120 5.83 3.15 6.41
C PHE A 120 5.16 1.88 6.94
N GLU A 121 5.96 0.86 7.21
CA GLU A 121 5.45 -0.41 7.73
C GLU A 121 6.34 -0.98 8.84
N GLY A 122 5.86 -2.05 9.50
CA GLY A 122 6.63 -2.79 10.50
C GLY A 122 7.93 -3.37 9.93
N PRO A 123 8.76 -3.98 10.79
CA PRO A 123 10.11 -4.41 10.39
C PRO A 123 10.12 -5.51 9.32
N ARG A 124 9.01 -6.26 9.14
CA ARG A 124 8.86 -7.31 8.13
C ARG A 124 7.63 -7.08 7.27
N SER A 125 7.86 -6.90 5.95
CA SER A 125 6.79 -6.74 4.96
C SER A 125 5.82 -7.92 4.95
N GLY A 126 4.53 -7.62 4.92
CA GLY A 126 3.48 -8.61 4.75
C GLY A 126 3.25 -9.55 5.94
N ALA A 127 4.03 -9.43 7.02
CA ALA A 127 3.93 -10.27 8.22
C ALA A 127 2.73 -9.91 9.13
N GLY A 128 2.04 -8.80 8.87
CA GLY A 128 0.94 -8.33 9.71
C GLY A 128 1.38 -7.76 11.06
N GLU A 129 2.67 -7.48 11.22
CA GLU A 129 3.21 -6.84 12.41
C GLU A 129 2.81 -5.37 12.45
N VAL A 130 2.33 -4.92 13.62
CA VAL A 130 1.96 -3.53 13.82
C VAL A 130 3.22 -2.66 13.79
N ALA A 131 3.21 -1.62 12.96
CA ALA A 131 4.27 -0.63 12.91
C ALA A 131 4.36 0.14 14.25
N ASP A 132 5.54 0.66 14.58
CA ASP A 132 5.68 1.60 15.69
C ASP A 132 5.01 2.93 15.33
N TRP A 133 3.86 3.19 15.94
CA TRP A 133 3.09 4.39 15.65
C TRP A 133 3.76 5.67 16.18
N SER A 134 4.65 5.59 17.15
CA SER A 134 5.40 6.75 17.62
C SER A 134 6.41 7.19 16.57
N GLU A 135 7.21 6.25 16.02
CA GLU A 135 8.12 6.53 14.92
C GLU A 135 7.35 6.97 13.66
N ALA A 136 6.22 6.31 13.37
CA ALA A 136 5.36 6.68 12.24
C ALA A 136 4.84 8.13 12.35
N ALA A 137 4.46 8.59 13.55
CA ALA A 137 4.00 9.96 13.77
C ALA A 137 5.11 11.00 13.55
N GLU A 138 6.35 10.69 13.97
CA GLU A 138 7.50 11.55 13.68
C GLU A 138 7.75 11.68 12.18
N VAL A 139 7.68 10.56 11.44
CA VAL A 139 7.82 10.55 9.98
C VAL A 139 6.68 11.31 9.31
N ALA A 140 5.43 11.12 9.76
CA ALA A 140 4.25 11.79 9.22
C ALA A 140 4.29 13.32 9.40
N SER A 141 5.04 13.83 10.38
CA SER A 141 5.26 15.27 10.56
C SER A 141 6.17 15.89 9.49
N ARG A 142 6.91 15.05 8.73
CA ARG A 142 7.96 15.46 7.79
C ARG A 142 7.73 15.03 6.35
N ALA A 143 6.78 14.11 6.11
CA ALA A 143 6.48 13.55 4.80
C ALA A 143 5.00 13.14 4.70
N GLU A 144 4.50 12.96 3.47
CA GLU A 144 3.21 12.32 3.23
C GLU A 144 3.33 10.81 3.46
N LEU A 145 3.09 10.40 4.70
CA LEU A 145 3.23 9.01 5.13
C LEU A 145 1.95 8.21 4.84
N ILE A 146 2.09 7.09 4.14
CA ILE A 146 1.07 6.04 4.04
C ILE A 146 1.43 4.98 5.09
N LEU A 147 0.57 4.81 6.10
CA LEU A 147 0.79 3.86 7.18
C LEU A 147 0.33 2.47 6.75
N GLY A 148 1.26 1.53 6.76
CA GLY A 148 1.02 0.10 6.57
C GLY A 148 1.47 -0.72 7.78
N GLY A 149 1.43 -2.04 7.65
CA GLY A 149 1.86 -2.99 8.69
C GLY A 149 0.81 -3.22 9.78
N GLY A 150 0.25 -4.43 9.79
CA GLY A 150 -0.65 -4.92 10.83
C GLY A 150 -1.97 -4.16 11.02
N LEU A 151 -2.36 -3.31 10.08
CA LEU A 151 -3.64 -2.61 10.16
C LEU A 151 -4.80 -3.57 9.92
N THR A 152 -5.89 -3.34 10.67
CA THR A 152 -7.15 -4.07 10.63
C THR A 152 -8.32 -3.09 10.75
N PRO A 153 -9.57 -3.51 10.47
CA PRO A 153 -10.73 -2.68 10.73
C PRO A 153 -10.84 -2.16 12.17
N ASP A 154 -10.31 -2.92 13.14
CA ASP A 154 -10.43 -2.60 14.57
C ASP A 154 -9.38 -1.62 15.06
N ASN A 155 -8.18 -1.59 14.43
CA ASN A 155 -7.07 -0.75 14.89
C ASN A 155 -6.79 0.47 13.99
N VAL A 156 -7.35 0.54 12.78
CA VAL A 156 -7.08 1.64 11.84
C VAL A 156 -7.52 3.00 12.38
N GLY A 157 -8.62 3.04 13.11
CA GLY A 157 -9.09 4.29 13.75
C GLY A 157 -8.08 4.84 14.77
N PRO A 158 -7.71 4.06 15.80
CA PRO A 158 -6.63 4.42 16.72
C PRO A 158 -5.31 4.79 16.02
N ALA A 159 -4.91 4.05 14.98
CA ALA A 159 -3.70 4.34 14.22
C ALA A 159 -3.76 5.72 13.52
N ILE A 160 -4.88 6.05 12.88
CA ILE A 160 -5.08 7.36 12.25
C ILE A 160 -5.04 8.49 13.28
N ALA A 161 -5.66 8.31 14.45
CA ALA A 161 -5.66 9.31 15.51
C ALA A 161 -4.25 9.56 16.07
N ALA A 162 -3.44 8.50 16.23
CA ALA A 162 -2.09 8.58 16.77
C ALA A 162 -1.08 9.15 15.76
N VAL A 163 -1.14 8.68 14.50
CA VAL A 163 -0.11 8.98 13.48
C VAL A 163 -0.46 10.19 12.62
N ARG A 164 -1.74 10.45 12.41
CA ARG A 164 -2.25 11.46 11.45
C ARG A 164 -1.64 11.30 10.05
N PRO A 165 -1.67 10.10 9.48
CA PRO A 165 -1.01 9.82 8.22
C PRO A 165 -1.72 10.48 7.03
N PHE A 166 -1.01 10.63 5.91
CA PHE A 166 -1.59 11.00 4.62
C PHE A 166 -2.54 9.92 4.10
N GLY A 167 -2.18 8.64 4.33
CA GLY A 167 -2.96 7.49 3.90
C GLY A 167 -2.74 6.27 4.79
N VAL A 168 -3.55 5.24 4.55
CA VAL A 168 -3.42 3.92 5.18
C VAL A 168 -3.39 2.83 4.12
N ASP A 169 -2.59 1.79 4.36
CA ASP A 169 -2.44 0.62 3.51
C ASP A 169 -2.76 -0.65 4.30
N VAL A 170 -3.61 -1.50 3.76
CA VAL A 170 -3.96 -2.78 4.37
C VAL A 170 -3.83 -3.93 3.38
N SER A 171 -3.31 -5.05 3.87
CA SER A 171 -3.26 -6.30 3.12
C SER A 171 -3.86 -7.47 3.91
N SER A 172 -3.09 -8.11 4.79
CA SER A 172 -3.53 -9.29 5.56
C SER A 172 -4.70 -9.01 6.50
N GLY A 173 -4.81 -7.81 7.05
CA GLY A 173 -5.87 -7.44 8.01
C GLY A 173 -7.29 -7.42 7.44
N VAL A 174 -7.45 -7.62 6.13
CA VAL A 174 -8.74 -7.74 5.44
C VAL A 174 -8.83 -9.03 4.64
N GLU A 175 -8.15 -10.08 5.09
CA GLU A 175 -8.13 -11.41 4.47
C GLU A 175 -8.85 -12.45 5.33
N SER A 176 -9.57 -13.38 4.68
CA SER A 176 -10.12 -14.58 5.30
C SER A 176 -9.12 -15.73 5.37
N ALA A 177 -8.14 -15.72 4.46
CA ALA A 177 -6.98 -16.61 4.40
C ALA A 177 -5.86 -15.91 3.62
N PRO A 178 -4.58 -16.29 3.76
CA PRO A 178 -3.47 -15.67 3.04
C PRO A 178 -3.74 -15.55 1.52
N GLY A 179 -3.69 -14.33 1.00
CA GLY A 179 -3.98 -14.00 -0.40
C GLY A 179 -5.47 -13.92 -0.77
N ARG A 180 -6.39 -14.20 0.15
CA ARG A 180 -7.84 -14.16 -0.10
C ARG A 180 -8.52 -13.04 0.68
N LYS A 181 -8.86 -11.94 0.01
CA LYS A 181 -9.59 -10.83 0.62
C LYS A 181 -11.00 -11.23 1.04
N ASP A 182 -11.42 -10.74 2.20
CA ASP A 182 -12.80 -10.83 2.68
C ASP A 182 -13.51 -9.50 2.34
N PRO A 183 -14.53 -9.51 1.47
CA PRO A 183 -15.25 -8.29 1.10
C PRO A 183 -15.82 -7.53 2.30
N ALA A 184 -16.32 -8.22 3.32
CA ALA A 184 -16.89 -7.58 4.49
C ALA A 184 -15.82 -6.88 5.33
N LEU A 185 -14.63 -7.48 5.47
CA LEU A 185 -13.51 -6.86 6.16
C LEU A 185 -12.96 -5.66 5.37
N VAL A 186 -12.90 -5.74 4.02
CA VAL A 186 -12.51 -4.61 3.17
C VAL A 186 -13.45 -3.41 3.40
N TRP A 187 -14.77 -3.63 3.35
CA TRP A 187 -15.77 -2.58 3.62
C TRP A 187 -15.64 -1.99 5.03
N LYS A 188 -15.48 -2.85 6.04
CA LYS A 188 -15.29 -2.41 7.43
C LYS A 188 -14.04 -1.55 7.58
N PHE A 189 -12.92 -1.95 6.94
CA PHE A 189 -11.67 -1.21 7.01
C PHE A 189 -11.80 0.18 6.40
N VAL A 190 -12.29 0.27 5.16
CA VAL A 190 -12.45 1.56 4.47
C VAL A 190 -13.39 2.48 5.25
N THR A 191 -14.53 1.95 5.72
CA THR A 191 -15.48 2.72 6.53
C THR A 191 -14.85 3.24 7.82
N ALA A 192 -14.12 2.38 8.55
CA ALA A 192 -13.44 2.77 9.79
C ALA A 192 -12.37 3.85 9.55
N ALA A 193 -11.57 3.70 8.48
CA ALA A 193 -10.56 4.68 8.11
C ALA A 193 -11.16 6.05 7.76
N ARG A 194 -12.22 6.09 6.93
CA ARG A 194 -12.90 7.33 6.55
C ARG A 194 -13.51 8.04 7.76
N LYS A 195 -14.24 7.28 8.61
CA LYS A 195 -14.83 7.81 9.83
C LYS A 195 -13.79 8.41 10.79
N ALA A 196 -12.68 7.70 11.00
CA ALA A 196 -11.61 8.21 11.86
C ALA A 196 -10.99 9.51 11.32
N ALA A 197 -10.81 9.60 10.00
CA ALA A 197 -10.25 10.79 9.37
C ALA A 197 -11.15 12.04 9.49
N GLU A 198 -12.46 11.88 9.57
CA GLU A 198 -13.40 13.00 9.82
C GLU A 198 -13.18 13.63 11.20
N GLY A 199 -12.82 12.82 12.21
CA GLY A 199 -12.57 13.26 13.58
C GLY A 199 -11.20 13.90 13.82
N VAL A 200 -10.27 13.84 12.84
CA VAL A 200 -8.91 14.40 12.95
C VAL A 200 -8.83 15.72 12.20
N SER A 201 -8.85 16.84 12.92
CA SER A 201 -8.47 18.14 12.35
C SER A 201 -6.94 18.18 12.12
N ARG A 202 -6.50 18.66 10.97
CA ARG A 202 -5.08 19.00 10.74
C ARG A 202 -4.68 20.22 11.51
#